data_112815a91a574f9fd296069083f3baea
#
_entry.id   112815a91a574f9fd296069083f3baea
#
_cell.length_a   1.000
_cell.length_b   1.000
_cell.length_c   1.000
_cell.angle_alpha   90.00
_cell.angle_beta   90.00
_cell.angle_gamma   90.00
#
_symmetry.space_group_name_H-M   'P 1'
#
loop_
_entity.id
_entity.type
_entity.pdbx_description
1 polymer ?
#
loop_
_entity_poly.entity_id
_entity_poly.type
_entity_poly.pdbx_seq_one_letter_code
_entity_poly.pdbx_strand_id
1 'polypeptide(L)'
;TSVVRGSEKGQSHGGVYVIDFNEQTVDKKIDWNTTNIDFAGRGWDRGLRGIEFTDNAIWIAASDELFCYAPDFSLIESYRNPYLRHCHEICRRDQLLFLTSTGFDSILSFDLSSKSFVWGLYLSKNGTQWIGQAFDPLDSAGPKSTNSYHLNMVSVDEDGIYFSGLNTEALLALSADLTVMEFCSLPRGCHNAQPFGGGVLFN
;
A
#
# COMPACT_ATOMS: atom_id res chain seq x y z
N THR A 1 0.27 12.88 -1.69
CA THR A 1 -1.15 12.45 -1.56
C THR A 1 -1.75 12.93 -0.24
N SER A 2 -3.05 13.04 -0.17
CA SER A 2 -3.75 13.38 1.06
C SER A 2 -5.06 12.58 1.21
N VAL A 3 -5.49 12.41 2.44
CA VAL A 3 -6.75 11.76 2.81
C VAL A 3 -7.57 12.69 3.70
N VAL A 4 -8.83 12.89 3.38
CA VAL A 4 -9.79 13.59 4.25
C VAL A 4 -10.67 12.53 4.92
N ARG A 5 -10.45 12.31 6.21
CA ARG A 5 -11.22 11.35 7.00
C ARG A 5 -12.62 11.89 7.27
N GLY A 6 -13.61 10.99 7.20
CA GLY A 6 -14.99 11.34 7.50
C GLY A 6 -15.71 12.12 6.41
N SER A 7 -15.14 12.28 5.22
CA SER A 7 -15.84 12.89 4.10
C SER A 7 -16.97 12.00 3.57
N GLU A 8 -18.07 12.63 3.22
CA GLU A 8 -19.28 11.98 2.69
C GLU A 8 -19.25 11.90 1.17
N LYS A 9 -20.14 11.09 0.59
CA LYS A 9 -20.32 11.02 -0.86
C LYS A 9 -20.60 12.41 -1.43
N GLY A 10 -19.83 12.82 -2.44
CA GLY A 10 -19.93 14.15 -3.06
C GLY A 10 -18.97 15.18 -2.47
N GLN A 11 -18.26 14.85 -1.40
CA GLN A 11 -17.20 15.68 -0.83
C GLN A 11 -15.83 15.21 -1.31
N SER A 12 -14.81 16.05 -1.17
CA SER A 12 -13.42 15.66 -1.43
C SER A 12 -12.93 14.68 -0.37
N HIS A 13 -12.33 13.59 -0.79
CA HIS A 13 -11.69 12.57 0.06
C HIS A 13 -10.17 12.77 0.15
N GLY A 14 -9.67 13.90 -0.32
CA GLY A 14 -8.26 14.22 -0.44
C GLY A 14 -7.84 14.39 -1.90
N GLY A 15 -6.56 14.30 -2.18
CA GLY A 15 -6.06 14.49 -3.53
C GLY A 15 -4.55 14.31 -3.66
N VAL A 16 -4.07 14.62 -4.86
CA VAL A 16 -2.65 14.71 -5.18
C VAL A 16 -2.26 16.15 -5.41
N TYR A 17 -1.19 16.56 -4.76
CA TYR A 17 -0.65 17.91 -4.82
C TYR A 17 0.81 17.86 -5.26
N VAL A 18 1.19 18.72 -6.18
CA VAL A 18 2.57 19.02 -6.55
C VAL A 18 2.96 20.32 -5.87
N ILE A 19 4.07 20.29 -5.14
CA ILE A 19 4.59 21.44 -4.41
C ILE A 19 5.93 21.81 -5.02
N ASP A 20 6.04 23.04 -5.53
CA ASP A 20 7.31 23.63 -5.95
C ASP A 20 7.83 24.49 -4.79
N PHE A 21 8.93 24.04 -4.16
CA PHE A 21 9.51 24.74 -3.03
C PHE A 21 10.26 26.02 -3.44
N ASN A 22 10.76 26.10 -4.67
CA ASN A 22 11.47 27.28 -5.14
C ASN A 22 10.48 28.42 -5.46
N GLU A 23 9.42 28.09 -6.21
CA GLU A 23 8.39 29.05 -6.58
C GLU A 23 7.32 29.22 -5.49
N GLN A 24 7.39 28.41 -4.41
CA GLN A 24 6.41 28.41 -3.31
C GLN A 24 4.96 28.24 -3.79
N THR A 25 4.78 27.40 -4.81
CA THR A 25 3.45 27.12 -5.37
C THR A 25 2.96 25.74 -4.98
N VAL A 26 1.63 25.58 -4.91
CA VAL A 26 0.95 24.31 -4.69
C VAL A 26 -0.08 24.13 -5.79
N ASP A 27 0.05 23.06 -6.53
CA ASP A 27 -0.86 22.69 -7.61
C ASP A 27 -1.59 21.40 -7.26
N LYS A 28 -2.93 21.44 -7.15
CA LYS A 28 -3.75 20.26 -6.93
C LYS A 28 -4.00 19.55 -8.26
N LYS A 29 -3.32 18.44 -8.50
CA LYS A 29 -3.41 17.64 -9.72
C LYS A 29 -4.64 16.73 -9.75
N ILE A 30 -5.02 16.17 -8.60
CA ILE A 30 -6.21 15.32 -8.47
C ILE A 30 -7.00 15.80 -7.26
N ASP A 31 -8.28 16.10 -7.47
CA ASP A 31 -9.26 16.22 -6.40
C ASP A 31 -10.04 14.91 -6.34
N TRP A 32 -9.79 14.12 -5.30
CA TRP A 32 -10.44 12.84 -5.11
C TRP A 32 -11.84 13.05 -4.55
N ASN A 33 -12.73 13.52 -5.40
CA ASN A 33 -14.15 13.62 -5.08
C ASN A 33 -14.86 12.31 -5.46
N THR A 34 -16.11 12.17 -5.13
CA THR A 34 -16.81 10.89 -5.17
C THR A 34 -17.43 10.51 -6.49
N THR A 35 -17.25 11.26 -7.54
CA THR A 35 -17.95 10.99 -8.81
C THR A 35 -17.50 9.67 -9.45
N ASN A 36 -16.27 9.24 -9.20
CA ASN A 36 -15.66 8.05 -9.79
C ASN A 36 -15.25 6.98 -8.77
N ILE A 37 -15.70 7.10 -7.50
CA ILE A 37 -15.36 6.17 -6.43
C ILE A 37 -16.57 5.27 -6.16
N ASP A 38 -16.35 3.96 -6.14
CA ASP A 38 -17.33 3.00 -5.64
C ASP A 38 -17.27 2.93 -4.11
N PHE A 39 -18.34 3.34 -3.43
CA PHE A 39 -18.49 3.27 -1.97
C PHE A 39 -19.15 1.98 -1.47
N ALA A 40 -19.49 1.04 -2.37
CA ALA A 40 -20.13 -0.19 -1.98
C ALA A 40 -19.31 -0.99 -0.96
N GLY A 41 -19.91 -1.31 0.17
CA GLY A 41 -19.27 -2.10 1.24
C GLY A 41 -18.17 -1.39 2.01
N ARG A 42 -18.03 -0.07 1.87
CA ARG A 42 -16.99 0.70 2.58
C ARG A 42 -17.54 1.92 3.26
N GLY A 43 -17.09 2.11 4.46
CA GLY A 43 -17.16 3.41 5.12
C GLY A 43 -16.22 4.44 4.44
N TRP A 44 -15.98 5.49 5.02
CA TRP A 44 -15.47 6.79 4.64
C TRP A 44 -13.96 6.89 4.34
N ASP A 45 -13.22 5.78 4.29
CA ASP A 45 -11.75 5.79 4.21
C ASP A 45 -11.28 5.40 2.80
N ARG A 46 -11.52 6.29 1.84
CA ARG A 46 -11.13 6.10 0.45
C ARG A 46 -10.17 7.14 -0.10
N GLY A 47 -9.34 7.69 0.75
CA GLY A 47 -8.32 8.62 0.31
C GLY A 47 -7.23 7.94 -0.53
N LEU A 48 -6.59 8.73 -1.36
CA LEU A 48 -5.38 8.35 -2.08
C LEU A 48 -4.22 8.27 -1.10
N ARG A 49 -3.48 7.15 -1.11
CA ARG A 49 -2.40 6.91 -0.15
C ARG A 49 -1.06 6.73 -0.83
N GLY A 50 -0.60 5.52 -1.04
CA GLY A 50 0.67 5.25 -1.69
C GLY A 50 0.72 5.79 -3.12
N ILE A 51 1.88 6.30 -3.53
CA ILE A 51 2.14 6.80 -4.88
C ILE A 51 3.51 6.33 -5.34
N GLU A 52 3.57 5.82 -6.58
CA GLU A 52 4.80 5.41 -7.24
C GLU A 52 4.85 5.93 -8.67
N PHE A 53 6.08 6.10 -9.16
CA PHE A 53 6.34 6.65 -10.49
C PHE A 53 7.07 5.65 -11.37
N THR A 54 6.66 5.59 -12.62
CA THR A 54 7.40 4.97 -13.71
C THR A 54 7.72 6.03 -14.75
N ASP A 55 8.50 5.71 -15.77
CA ASP A 55 8.86 6.69 -16.82
C ASP A 55 7.62 7.26 -17.54
N ASN A 56 6.54 6.48 -17.62
CA ASN A 56 5.37 6.80 -18.44
C ASN A 56 4.05 6.84 -17.66
N ALA A 57 4.06 6.58 -16.35
CA ALA A 57 2.83 6.51 -15.57
C ALA A 57 3.04 6.84 -14.09
N ILE A 58 1.96 7.27 -13.46
CA ILE A 58 1.87 7.49 -12.02
C ILE A 58 0.88 6.47 -11.46
N TRP A 59 1.32 5.70 -10.48
CA TRP A 59 0.52 4.66 -9.84
C TRP A 59 0.10 5.12 -8.46
N ILE A 60 -1.19 5.04 -8.16
CA ILE A 60 -1.75 5.54 -6.90
C ILE A 60 -2.72 4.50 -6.34
N ALA A 61 -2.53 4.14 -5.08
CA ALA A 61 -3.46 3.26 -4.37
C ALA A 61 -4.54 4.05 -3.65
N ALA A 62 -5.77 3.59 -3.73
CA ALA A 62 -6.91 4.10 -2.98
C ALA A 62 -7.69 2.94 -2.38
N SER A 63 -7.32 2.57 -1.17
CA SER A 63 -8.01 1.56 -0.37
C SER A 63 -8.11 0.16 -1.01
N ASP A 64 -8.94 -0.07 -2.01
CA ASP A 64 -9.19 -1.38 -2.67
C ASP A 64 -8.92 -1.37 -4.18
N GLU A 65 -8.31 -0.30 -4.65
CA GLU A 65 -8.11 -0.10 -6.08
C GLU A 65 -6.75 0.55 -6.34
N LEU A 66 -6.06 0.06 -7.35
CA LEU A 66 -4.82 0.61 -7.86
C LEU A 66 -5.12 1.37 -9.14
N PHE A 67 -4.80 2.65 -9.19
CA PHE A 67 -5.02 3.53 -10.32
C PHE A 67 -3.74 3.81 -11.08
N CYS A 68 -3.83 3.82 -12.40
CA CYS A 68 -2.78 4.21 -13.31
C CYS A 68 -3.16 5.53 -13.97
N TYR A 69 -2.32 6.54 -13.78
CA TYR A 69 -2.46 7.86 -14.39
C TYR A 69 -1.34 8.12 -15.38
N ALA A 70 -1.62 8.92 -16.42
CA ALA A 70 -0.59 9.49 -17.27
C ALA A 70 0.24 10.55 -16.50
N PRO A 71 1.41 10.97 -17.03
CA PRO A 71 2.23 12.00 -16.39
C PRO A 71 1.53 13.36 -16.18
N ASP A 72 0.47 13.65 -16.93
CA ASP A 72 -0.38 14.83 -16.78
C ASP A 72 -1.50 14.65 -15.72
N PHE A 73 -1.51 13.52 -15.00
CA PHE A 73 -2.52 13.11 -14.05
C PHE A 73 -3.91 12.78 -14.64
N SER A 74 -4.02 12.57 -15.94
CA SER A 74 -5.23 12.00 -16.53
C SER A 74 -5.31 10.50 -16.22
N LEU A 75 -6.50 10.02 -15.81
CA LEU A 75 -6.71 8.61 -15.50
C LEU A 75 -6.65 7.77 -16.78
N ILE A 76 -5.80 6.74 -16.78
CA ILE A 76 -5.69 5.75 -17.86
C ILE A 76 -6.60 4.56 -17.56
N GLU A 77 -6.37 3.89 -16.44
CA GLU A 77 -7.07 2.65 -16.05
C GLU A 77 -6.96 2.40 -14.54
N SER A 78 -7.70 1.42 -14.04
CA SER A 78 -7.63 1.00 -12.65
C SER A 78 -7.77 -0.52 -12.51
N TYR A 79 -7.28 -1.06 -11.38
CA TYR A 79 -7.22 -2.47 -11.11
C TYR A 79 -7.71 -2.79 -9.71
N ARG A 80 -8.52 -3.84 -9.60
CA ARG A 80 -9.05 -4.35 -8.34
C ARG A 80 -8.63 -5.79 -8.12
N ASN A 81 -8.52 -6.16 -6.85
CA ASN A 81 -8.31 -7.54 -6.45
C ASN A 81 -9.15 -7.84 -5.19
N PRO A 82 -9.78 -9.02 -5.05
CA PRO A 82 -10.60 -9.34 -3.89
C PRO A 82 -9.83 -9.30 -2.57
N TYR A 83 -8.50 -9.46 -2.62
CA TYR A 83 -7.62 -9.39 -1.46
C TYR A 83 -6.96 -8.02 -1.26
N LEU A 84 -7.20 -7.03 -2.11
CA LEU A 84 -6.75 -5.66 -1.90
C LEU A 84 -7.79 -4.90 -1.09
N ARG A 85 -7.44 -4.57 0.15
CA ARG A 85 -8.35 -3.85 1.05
C ARG A 85 -7.61 -2.95 2.02
N HIS A 86 -8.02 -1.70 2.11
CA HIS A 86 -7.40 -0.68 2.96
C HIS A 86 -5.90 -0.51 2.66
N CYS A 87 -5.52 -0.45 1.37
CA CYS A 87 -4.14 -0.20 0.97
C CYS A 87 -3.66 1.14 1.55
N HIS A 88 -2.51 1.14 2.21
CA HIS A 88 -1.89 2.32 2.80
C HIS A 88 -0.65 2.76 2.04
N GLU A 89 0.16 1.81 1.59
CA GLU A 89 1.43 2.10 0.94
C GLU A 89 1.64 1.19 -0.25
N ILE A 90 2.34 1.73 -1.25
CA ILE A 90 2.87 0.98 -2.38
C ILE A 90 4.36 1.29 -2.53
N CYS A 91 5.12 0.31 -2.97
CA CYS A 91 6.55 0.46 -3.25
C CYS A 91 6.90 -0.29 -4.51
N ARG A 92 7.68 0.33 -5.39
CA ARG A 92 8.09 -0.27 -6.66
C ARG A 92 9.49 -0.86 -6.57
N ARG A 93 9.66 -2.05 -7.18
CA ARG A 93 10.94 -2.61 -7.56
C ARG A 93 10.84 -3.19 -8.97
N ASP A 94 11.63 -2.66 -9.88
CA ASP A 94 11.63 -3.04 -11.30
C ASP A 94 10.23 -2.98 -11.94
N GLN A 95 9.69 -4.12 -12.35
CA GLN A 95 8.36 -4.26 -12.95
C GLN A 95 7.26 -4.64 -11.94
N LEU A 96 7.59 -4.70 -10.66
CA LEU A 96 6.65 -5.08 -9.61
C LEU A 96 6.29 -3.89 -8.72
N LEU A 97 5.01 -3.72 -8.45
CA LEU A 97 4.51 -2.90 -7.35
C LEU A 97 4.11 -3.81 -6.19
N PHE A 98 4.61 -3.51 -5.01
CA PHE A 98 4.20 -4.16 -3.77
C PHE A 98 3.20 -3.26 -3.05
N LEU A 99 2.08 -3.83 -2.63
CA LEU A 99 0.97 -3.08 -2.03
C LEU A 99 0.62 -3.68 -0.68
N THR A 100 0.45 -2.84 0.32
CA THR A 100 -0.15 -3.30 1.58
C THR A 100 -1.64 -3.58 1.39
N SER A 101 -2.09 -4.69 1.94
CA SER A 101 -3.52 -5.00 2.08
C SER A 101 -3.84 -5.17 3.56
N THR A 102 -4.03 -4.04 4.22
CA THR A 102 -4.23 -3.95 5.67
C THR A 102 -5.42 -4.78 6.14
N GLY A 103 -6.50 -4.81 5.38
CA GLY A 103 -7.70 -5.58 5.71
C GLY A 103 -7.52 -7.09 5.66
N PHE A 104 -6.41 -7.58 5.10
CA PHE A 104 -6.07 -9.00 5.03
C PHE A 104 -4.73 -9.32 5.71
N ASP A 105 -4.11 -8.35 6.39
CA ASP A 105 -2.75 -8.50 6.93
C ASP A 105 -1.78 -9.08 5.89
N SER A 106 -1.82 -8.54 4.67
CA SER A 106 -1.12 -9.10 3.51
C SER A 106 -0.35 -8.03 2.74
N ILE A 107 0.65 -8.49 2.00
CA ILE A 107 1.31 -7.75 0.94
C ILE A 107 0.91 -8.40 -0.39
N LEU A 108 0.50 -7.60 -1.36
CA LEU A 108 0.23 -8.05 -2.73
C LEU A 108 1.32 -7.54 -3.68
N SER A 109 1.57 -8.28 -4.74
CA SER A 109 2.44 -7.85 -5.84
C SER A 109 1.62 -7.73 -7.12
N PHE A 110 1.79 -6.58 -7.79
CA PHE A 110 1.19 -6.28 -9.09
C PHE A 110 2.30 -6.14 -10.14
N ASP A 111 2.21 -6.88 -11.23
CA ASP A 111 3.16 -6.82 -12.34
C ASP A 111 2.71 -5.76 -13.36
N LEU A 112 3.55 -4.75 -13.55
CA LEU A 112 3.32 -3.63 -14.46
C LEU A 112 3.26 -4.04 -15.94
N SER A 113 3.92 -5.16 -16.30
CA SER A 113 3.98 -5.64 -17.68
C SER A 113 2.72 -6.41 -18.07
N SER A 114 2.29 -7.33 -17.22
CA SER A 114 1.05 -8.11 -17.41
C SER A 114 -0.20 -7.40 -16.94
N LYS A 115 -0.02 -6.30 -16.18
CA LYS A 115 -1.09 -5.52 -15.55
C LYS A 115 -2.02 -6.38 -14.70
N SER A 116 -1.43 -7.25 -13.90
CA SER A 116 -2.16 -8.20 -13.07
C SER A 116 -1.52 -8.39 -11.70
N PHE A 117 -2.34 -8.76 -10.71
CA PHE A 117 -1.83 -9.21 -9.42
C PHE A 117 -1.28 -10.62 -9.57
N VAL A 118 -0.02 -10.82 -9.20
CA VAL A 118 0.72 -12.07 -9.49
C VAL A 118 1.13 -12.84 -8.25
N TRP A 119 1.10 -12.23 -7.08
CA TRP A 119 1.54 -12.86 -5.84
C TRP A 119 0.96 -12.13 -4.62
N GLY A 120 0.78 -12.89 -3.54
CA GLY A 120 0.41 -12.37 -2.24
C GLY A 120 1.13 -13.08 -1.10
N LEU A 121 1.39 -12.37 0.00
CA LEU A 121 1.92 -12.89 1.25
C LEU A 121 0.95 -12.52 2.37
N TYR A 122 0.38 -13.52 3.01
CA TYR A 122 -0.41 -13.35 4.23
C TYR A 122 0.48 -13.49 5.45
N LEU A 123 0.36 -12.56 6.40
CA LEU A 123 1.10 -12.55 7.66
C LEU A 123 0.25 -13.13 8.79
N SER A 124 0.84 -14.02 9.55
CA SER A 124 0.26 -14.56 10.78
C SER A 124 1.34 -14.72 11.85
N LYS A 125 0.93 -15.07 13.05
CA LYS A 125 1.85 -15.32 14.18
C LYS A 125 1.44 -16.57 14.93
N ASN A 126 2.42 -17.41 15.24
CA ASN A 126 2.25 -18.58 16.10
C ASN A 126 3.14 -18.40 17.34
N GLY A 127 2.51 -18.11 18.48
CA GLY A 127 3.25 -17.66 19.66
C GLY A 127 4.04 -16.39 19.39
N THR A 128 5.37 -16.46 19.45
CA THR A 128 6.27 -15.34 19.14
C THR A 128 6.79 -15.35 17.70
N GLN A 129 6.57 -16.43 16.97
CA GLN A 129 7.11 -16.60 15.61
C GLN A 129 6.20 -16.00 14.57
N TRP A 130 6.73 -15.13 13.72
CA TRP A 130 6.09 -14.64 12.51
C TRP A 130 6.06 -15.70 11.42
N ILE A 131 4.96 -15.81 10.70
CA ILE A 131 4.74 -16.76 9.61
C ILE A 131 4.22 -16.01 8.41
N GLY A 132 4.94 -16.08 7.30
CA GLY A 132 4.49 -15.65 5.99
C GLY A 132 3.96 -16.84 5.20
N GLN A 133 2.78 -16.69 4.64
CA GLN A 133 2.19 -17.70 3.76
C GLN A 133 1.89 -17.08 2.41
N ALA A 134 2.58 -17.55 1.38
CA ALA A 134 2.32 -17.12 0.01
C ALA A 134 0.96 -17.65 -0.48
N PHE A 135 0.30 -16.88 -1.32
CA PHE A 135 -0.94 -17.25 -1.98
C PHE A 135 -1.05 -16.64 -3.37
N ASP A 136 -1.84 -17.26 -4.23
CA ASP A 136 -2.19 -16.71 -5.54
C ASP A 136 -3.36 -15.72 -5.38
N PRO A 137 -3.18 -14.42 -5.68
CA PRO A 137 -4.25 -13.45 -5.57
C PRO A 137 -5.37 -13.61 -6.62
N LEU A 138 -5.20 -14.49 -7.58
CA LEU A 138 -6.22 -14.85 -8.57
C LEU A 138 -7.06 -16.05 -8.13
N ASP A 139 -6.62 -16.81 -7.14
CA ASP A 139 -7.37 -17.93 -6.57
C ASP A 139 -8.37 -17.41 -5.51
N SER A 140 -9.49 -18.12 -5.39
CA SER A 140 -10.50 -17.87 -4.35
C SER A 140 -10.11 -18.43 -2.96
N ALA A 141 -9.05 -19.23 -2.87
CA ALA A 141 -8.57 -19.88 -1.65
C ALA A 141 -7.59 -19.05 -0.82
N GLY A 142 -7.51 -17.74 -1.05
CA GLY A 142 -6.63 -16.83 -0.32
C GLY A 142 -7.04 -16.60 1.15
N PRO A 143 -6.33 -15.70 1.86
CA PRO A 143 -6.54 -15.48 3.28
C PRO A 143 -7.91 -14.89 3.59
N LYS A 144 -8.37 -15.11 4.83
CA LYS A 144 -9.54 -14.41 5.37
C LYS A 144 -9.15 -13.00 5.82
N SER A 145 -10.09 -12.07 5.72
CA SER A 145 -9.91 -10.71 6.23
C SER A 145 -9.80 -10.73 7.76
N THR A 146 -8.72 -10.19 8.31
CA THR A 146 -8.41 -10.17 9.75
C THR A 146 -8.13 -8.77 10.29
N ASN A 147 -7.21 -8.02 9.66
CA ASN A 147 -6.74 -6.71 10.12
C ASN A 147 -6.21 -6.73 11.58
N SER A 148 -5.49 -7.78 11.94
CA SER A 148 -4.94 -7.97 13.28
C SER A 148 -3.67 -7.16 13.50
N TYR A 149 -2.82 -7.10 12.48
CA TYR A 149 -1.51 -6.43 12.53
C TYR A 149 -1.55 -5.03 11.91
N HIS A 150 -2.59 -4.74 11.11
CA HIS A 150 -2.78 -3.47 10.45
C HIS A 150 -1.56 -3.07 9.61
N LEU A 151 -1.15 -3.97 8.69
CA LEU A 151 -0.01 -3.71 7.80
C LEU A 151 -0.25 -2.44 7.01
N ASN A 152 0.60 -1.44 7.19
CA ASN A 152 0.44 -0.12 6.63
C ASN A 152 1.69 0.43 5.92
N MET A 153 2.77 -0.34 5.91
CA MET A 153 4.01 0.00 5.24
C MET A 153 4.60 -1.21 4.53
N VAL A 154 5.06 -1.00 3.32
CA VAL A 154 5.93 -1.90 2.56
C VAL A 154 7.04 -1.09 1.92
N SER A 155 8.27 -1.59 2.02
CA SER A 155 9.46 -1.05 1.37
C SER A 155 10.23 -2.20 0.75
N VAL A 156 10.82 -1.99 -0.42
CA VAL A 156 11.57 -3.02 -1.13
C VAL A 156 12.87 -2.42 -1.62
N ASP A 157 13.97 -3.08 -1.31
CA ASP A 157 15.32 -2.72 -1.77
C ASP A 157 16.08 -3.95 -2.29
N GLU A 158 17.40 -3.82 -2.45
CA GLU A 158 18.26 -4.91 -2.94
C GLU A 158 18.34 -6.08 -1.94
N ASP A 159 18.15 -5.80 -0.65
CA ASP A 159 18.30 -6.77 0.44
C ASP A 159 16.99 -7.54 0.71
N GLY A 160 15.82 -7.01 0.33
CA GLY A 160 14.57 -7.71 0.53
C GLY A 160 13.30 -6.86 0.54
N ILE A 161 12.25 -7.47 1.06
CA ILE A 161 10.94 -6.84 1.28
C ILE A 161 10.79 -6.60 2.78
N TYR A 162 10.61 -5.34 3.16
CA TYR A 162 10.37 -4.93 4.54
C TYR A 162 8.94 -4.45 4.69
N PHE A 163 8.32 -4.75 5.80
CA PHE A 163 6.95 -4.33 6.08
C PHE A 163 6.69 -4.19 7.57
N SER A 164 5.78 -3.31 7.91
CA SER A 164 5.36 -3.05 9.28
C SER A 164 3.88 -2.73 9.35
N GLY A 165 3.34 -2.75 10.55
CA GLY A 165 1.97 -2.40 10.83
C GLY A 165 1.82 -1.83 12.23
N LEU A 166 0.68 -1.19 12.49
CA LEU A 166 0.36 -0.56 13.76
C LEU A 166 0.55 -1.49 14.97
N ASN A 167 0.29 -2.78 14.78
CA ASN A 167 0.29 -3.79 15.84
C ASN A 167 1.40 -4.85 15.65
N THR A 168 2.37 -4.63 14.76
CA THR A 168 3.51 -5.57 14.64
C THR A 168 4.53 -5.37 15.74
N GLU A 169 4.67 -4.14 16.26
CA GLU A 169 5.73 -3.75 17.21
C GLU A 169 7.14 -4.10 16.68
N ALA A 170 7.26 -4.32 15.37
CA ALA A 170 8.47 -4.69 14.68
C ALA A 170 8.44 -4.23 13.22
N LEU A 171 9.59 -3.89 12.69
CA LEU A 171 9.85 -3.93 11.26
C LEU A 171 10.20 -5.37 10.90
N LEU A 172 9.47 -5.95 9.98
CA LEU A 172 9.64 -7.33 9.51
C LEU A 172 10.35 -7.35 8.17
N ALA A 173 11.16 -8.36 7.95
CA ALA A 173 11.83 -8.62 6.67
C ALA A 173 11.42 -9.99 6.14
N LEU A 174 11.17 -10.05 4.83
CA LEU A 174 10.93 -11.29 4.10
C LEU A 174 12.20 -11.69 3.36
N SER A 175 12.71 -12.88 3.70
CA SER A 175 13.84 -13.48 2.99
C SER A 175 13.40 -14.19 1.71
N ALA A 176 14.37 -14.55 0.86
CA ALA A 176 14.12 -15.20 -0.42
C ALA A 176 13.42 -16.58 -0.32
N ASP A 177 13.55 -17.27 0.80
CA ASP A 177 12.86 -18.54 1.10
C ASP A 177 11.47 -18.35 1.74
N LEU A 178 10.94 -17.11 1.70
CA LEU A 178 9.66 -16.69 2.28
C LEU A 178 9.60 -16.78 3.82
N THR A 179 10.74 -16.82 4.48
CA THR A 179 10.80 -16.72 5.94
C THR A 179 10.62 -15.28 6.38
N VAL A 180 9.69 -15.03 7.28
CA VAL A 180 9.48 -13.72 7.90
C VAL A 180 10.28 -13.61 9.19
N MET A 181 11.14 -12.61 9.26
CA MET A 181 11.99 -12.36 10.43
C MET A 181 11.77 -10.94 10.96
N GLU A 182 11.96 -10.77 12.26
CA GLU A 182 12.04 -9.45 12.86
C GLU A 182 13.39 -8.80 12.48
N PHE A 183 13.32 -7.69 11.72
CA PHE A 183 14.51 -6.90 11.37
C PHE A 183 14.94 -6.05 12.57
N CYS A 184 13.98 -5.38 13.20
CA CYS A 184 14.18 -4.68 14.47
C CYS A 184 12.84 -4.47 15.19
N SER A 185 12.89 -4.32 16.51
CA SER A 185 11.74 -3.94 17.31
C SER A 185 11.36 -2.48 17.10
N LEU A 186 10.07 -2.18 17.13
CA LEU A 186 9.51 -0.83 17.02
C LEU A 186 8.67 -0.50 18.26
N PRO A 187 8.55 0.79 18.62
CA PRO A 187 7.59 1.23 19.60
C PRO A 187 6.16 0.88 19.18
N ARG A 188 5.30 0.63 20.15
CA ARG A 188 3.90 0.35 19.89
C ARG A 188 3.21 1.51 19.18
N GLY A 189 2.43 1.22 18.16
CA GLY A 189 1.68 2.21 17.41
C GLY A 189 2.49 2.93 16.34
N CYS A 190 3.70 2.47 16.03
CA CYS A 190 4.49 3.00 14.92
C CYS A 190 3.77 2.86 13.58
N HIS A 191 3.94 3.86 12.76
CA HIS A 191 3.51 3.87 11.37
C HIS A 191 4.70 4.06 10.43
N ASN A 192 4.58 3.55 9.21
CA ASN A 192 5.48 3.81 8.08
C ASN A 192 6.96 3.52 8.39
N ALA A 193 7.23 2.46 9.16
CA ALA A 193 8.61 2.09 9.49
C ALA A 193 9.30 1.43 8.29
N GLN A 194 10.44 1.99 7.89
CA GLN A 194 11.25 1.51 6.77
C GLN A 194 12.75 1.65 7.03
N PRO A 195 13.60 0.80 6.42
CA PRO A 195 15.04 1.02 6.46
C PRO A 195 15.41 2.38 5.87
N PHE A 196 16.32 3.10 6.50
CA PHE A 196 16.78 4.39 6.02
C PHE A 196 18.15 4.74 6.60
N GLY A 197 19.15 5.00 5.74
CA GLY A 197 20.45 5.54 6.13
C GLY A 197 21.22 4.71 7.18
N GLY A 198 21.10 3.39 7.15
CA GLY A 198 21.71 2.48 8.12
C GLY A 198 20.94 2.36 9.44
N GLY A 199 19.73 2.92 9.50
CA GLY A 199 18.79 2.83 10.61
C GLY A 199 17.37 2.54 10.15
N VAL A 200 16.38 2.97 10.93
CA VAL A 200 14.97 2.85 10.62
C VAL A 200 14.27 4.18 10.81
N LEU A 201 13.58 4.65 9.78
CA LEU A 201 12.72 5.81 9.84
C LEU A 201 11.28 5.36 10.12
N PHE A 202 10.60 6.02 11.06
CA PHE A 202 9.19 5.76 11.38
C PHE A 202 8.51 7.01 11.98
N ASN A 203 7.19 7.00 12.09
CA ASN A 203 6.39 8.04 12.75
C ASN A 203 5.37 7.45 13.73
#